data_76747a1f14887461589df170d9761844
#
_entry.id   76747a1f14887461589df170d9761844
#
_cell.length_a   1.000
_cell.length_b   1.000
_cell.length_c   1.000
_cell.angle_alpha   90.00
_cell.angle_beta   90.00
_cell.angle_gamma   90.00
#
_symmetry.space_group_name_H-M   'P 1'
#
loop_
_entity.id
_entity.type
_entity.pdbx_description
1 polymer ?
#
loop_
_entity_poly.entity_id
_entity_poly.type
_entity_poly.pdbx_seq_one_letter_code
_entity_poly.pdbx_strand_id
1 'polypeptide(L)'
;MESKFFAFMSRMRFIDRWSLMRNTFRENNAEHSLMTAFIAHGLAIIENEKFGGSFDACKIGMIGAYHEASEVITGDMPTPIKFFSPEMRDAYKSVESVARETILSTLPEEFRGEYDGIINATPEEYRLVKYADKLTAYIKCVEETSNGNSEFKKAAKTIEKELRAYKSKSVDYFLDTFVPPFALTLDDLSK
;
A
#
# COMPACT_ATOMS: atom_id res chain seq x y z
N MET A 1 -15.31 7.53 -27.52
CA MET A 1 -15.88 7.54 -26.14
C MET A 1 -14.82 8.13 -25.22
N GLU A 2 -15.19 9.08 -24.36
CA GLU A 2 -14.22 9.63 -23.37
C GLU A 2 -14.20 8.74 -22.13
N SER A 3 -13.02 8.28 -21.73
CA SER A 3 -12.82 7.51 -20.48
C SER A 3 -12.41 8.44 -19.36
N LYS A 4 -12.98 8.25 -18.17
CA LYS A 4 -12.66 9.03 -16.96
C LYS A 4 -11.64 8.31 -16.05
N PHE A 5 -11.21 7.11 -16.39
CA PHE A 5 -10.39 6.25 -15.54
C PHE A 5 -9.12 6.94 -15.05
N PHE A 6 -8.28 7.43 -15.95
CA PHE A 6 -7.04 8.09 -15.56
C PHE A 6 -7.25 9.45 -14.88
N ALA A 7 -8.38 10.11 -15.16
CA ALA A 7 -8.76 11.32 -14.42
C ALA A 7 -9.10 11.00 -12.95
N PHE A 8 -9.74 9.85 -12.68
CA PHE A 8 -9.92 9.35 -11.31
C PHE A 8 -8.58 8.99 -10.68
N MET A 9 -7.74 8.20 -11.34
CA MET A 9 -6.42 7.80 -10.79
C MET A 9 -5.58 9.02 -10.43
N SER A 10 -5.60 10.08 -11.24
CA SER A 10 -4.87 11.30 -10.95
C SER A 10 -5.31 12.01 -9.66
N ARG A 11 -6.48 11.69 -9.13
CA ARG A 11 -6.98 12.29 -7.88
C ARG A 11 -6.39 11.66 -6.62
N MET A 12 -5.74 10.50 -6.70
CA MET A 12 -5.03 9.87 -5.57
C MET A 12 -4.05 10.85 -4.91
N ARG A 13 -3.45 11.76 -5.66
CA ARG A 13 -2.54 12.80 -5.14
C ARG A 13 -3.21 13.86 -4.25
N PHE A 14 -4.55 13.92 -4.21
CA PHE A 14 -5.31 14.86 -3.37
C PHE A 14 -5.86 14.22 -2.09
N ILE A 15 -5.58 12.93 -1.86
CA ILE A 15 -6.03 12.18 -0.70
C ILE A 15 -4.87 12.07 0.25
N ASP A 16 -4.87 12.88 1.31
CA ASP A 16 -3.84 12.86 2.35
C ASP A 16 -4.03 11.65 3.27
N ARG A 17 -2.94 10.94 3.53
CA ARG A 17 -2.84 9.85 4.50
C ARG A 17 -2.42 10.40 5.87
N TRP A 18 -2.61 9.61 6.93
CA TRP A 18 -2.26 10.01 8.29
C TRP A 18 -2.90 11.33 8.73
N SER A 19 -4.09 11.64 8.22
CA SER A 19 -4.78 12.93 8.39
C SER A 19 -5.06 13.31 9.84
N LEU A 20 -5.08 12.34 10.78
CA LEU A 20 -5.29 12.56 12.21
C LEU A 20 -3.97 12.70 13.00
N MET A 21 -2.81 12.58 12.35
CA MET A 21 -1.50 12.67 12.98
C MET A 21 -0.74 13.92 12.54
N ARG A 22 0.10 14.44 13.43
CA ARG A 22 0.99 15.57 13.10
C ARG A 22 2.19 15.04 12.33
N ASN A 23 2.18 15.23 11.03
CA ASN A 23 3.25 14.80 10.13
C ASN A 23 4.35 15.87 10.03
N THR A 24 5.62 15.47 9.93
CA THR A 24 6.72 16.37 9.53
C THR A 24 6.73 16.59 8.02
N PHE A 25 6.31 15.62 7.24
CA PHE A 25 6.06 15.72 5.80
C PHE A 25 4.76 14.97 5.45
N ARG A 26 4.01 15.52 4.49
CA ARG A 26 2.76 14.92 4.04
C ARG A 26 3.04 13.70 3.16
N GLU A 27 2.12 12.76 3.18
CA GLU A 27 2.05 11.62 2.28
C GLU A 27 0.64 11.57 1.70
N ASN A 28 0.53 11.40 0.40
CA ASN A 28 -0.75 11.18 -0.27
C ASN A 28 -0.84 9.76 -0.85
N ASN A 29 -2.04 9.36 -1.27
CA ASN A 29 -2.27 8.01 -1.78
C ASN A 29 -1.45 7.67 -3.03
N ALA A 30 -1.10 8.64 -3.87
CA ALA A 30 -0.29 8.38 -5.06
C ALA A 30 1.17 8.05 -4.70
N GLU A 31 1.75 8.80 -3.76
CA GLU A 31 3.11 8.53 -3.23
C GLU A 31 3.16 7.20 -2.50
N HIS A 32 2.20 6.94 -1.62
CA HIS A 32 2.06 5.66 -0.90
C HIS A 32 1.92 4.48 -1.87
N SER A 33 1.05 4.59 -2.88
CA SER A 33 0.84 3.52 -3.84
C SER A 33 2.07 3.24 -4.69
N LEU A 34 2.86 4.27 -5.05
CA LEU A 34 4.13 4.08 -5.74
C LEU A 34 5.14 3.33 -4.87
N MET A 35 5.30 3.71 -3.62
CA MET A 35 6.18 3.02 -2.67
C MET A 35 5.70 1.59 -2.41
N THR A 36 4.40 1.39 -2.25
CA THR A 36 3.80 0.05 -2.12
C THR A 36 4.07 -0.81 -3.35
N ALA A 37 4.01 -0.23 -4.56
CA ALA A 37 4.32 -0.95 -5.80
C ALA A 37 5.79 -1.42 -5.84
N PHE A 38 6.74 -0.56 -5.48
CA PHE A 38 8.16 -0.93 -5.42
C PHE A 38 8.42 -2.04 -4.40
N ILE A 39 7.83 -1.94 -3.21
CA ILE A 39 8.02 -2.93 -2.15
C ILE A 39 7.32 -4.25 -2.50
N ALA A 40 6.11 -4.21 -3.06
CA ALA A 40 5.37 -5.39 -3.49
C ALA A 40 6.12 -6.17 -4.59
N HIS A 41 6.64 -5.45 -5.60
CA HIS A 41 7.53 -6.01 -6.62
C HIS A 41 8.77 -6.65 -5.98
N GLY A 42 9.43 -5.95 -5.05
CA GLY A 42 10.59 -6.45 -4.33
C GLY A 42 10.29 -7.70 -3.50
N LEU A 43 9.15 -7.74 -2.79
CA LEU A 43 8.71 -8.91 -2.03
C LEU A 43 8.47 -10.13 -2.95
N ALA A 44 7.85 -9.91 -4.13
CA ALA A 44 7.64 -10.98 -5.10
C ALA A 44 8.98 -11.55 -5.62
N ILE A 45 9.97 -10.70 -5.90
CA ILE A 45 11.33 -11.14 -6.26
C ILE A 45 11.97 -11.92 -5.10
N ILE A 46 11.88 -11.42 -3.86
CA ILE A 46 12.43 -12.11 -2.69
C ILE A 46 11.79 -13.49 -2.50
N GLU A 47 10.46 -13.60 -2.65
CA GLU A 47 9.76 -14.89 -2.60
C GLU A 47 10.27 -15.84 -3.68
N ASN A 48 10.39 -15.37 -4.92
CA ASN A 48 10.83 -16.20 -6.03
C ASN A 48 12.28 -16.67 -5.86
N GLU A 49 13.20 -15.74 -5.58
CA GLU A 49 14.63 -16.05 -5.55
C GLU A 49 15.10 -16.80 -4.28
N LYS A 50 14.44 -16.57 -3.15
CA LYS A 50 14.90 -17.10 -1.86
C LYS A 50 14.00 -18.16 -1.26
N PHE A 51 12.72 -18.17 -1.58
CA PHE A 51 11.74 -18.98 -0.86
C PHE A 51 10.91 -19.88 -1.78
N GLY A 52 11.28 -19.99 -3.07
CA GLY A 52 10.67 -20.91 -4.03
C GLY A 52 9.28 -20.50 -4.50
N GLY A 53 8.96 -19.20 -4.42
CA GLY A 53 7.76 -18.63 -5.00
C GLY A 53 7.80 -18.63 -6.53
N SER A 54 6.66 -18.34 -7.17
CA SER A 54 6.51 -18.23 -8.62
C SER A 54 5.60 -17.08 -9.02
N PHE A 55 5.72 -15.94 -8.35
CA PHE A 55 4.89 -14.76 -8.59
C PHE A 55 5.35 -14.00 -9.85
N ASP A 56 4.40 -13.47 -10.60
CA ASP A 56 4.68 -12.41 -11.58
C ASP A 56 4.97 -11.10 -10.82
N ALA A 57 6.25 -10.80 -10.62
CA ALA A 57 6.67 -9.64 -9.85
C ALA A 57 6.17 -8.32 -10.45
N CYS A 58 6.13 -8.20 -11.79
CA CYS A 58 5.61 -7.01 -12.46
C CYS A 58 4.11 -6.83 -12.20
N LYS A 59 3.32 -7.90 -12.29
CA LYS A 59 1.90 -7.87 -11.96
C LYS A 59 1.67 -7.50 -10.49
N ILE A 60 2.43 -8.09 -9.55
CA ILE A 60 2.35 -7.76 -8.12
C ILE A 60 2.65 -6.28 -7.87
N GLY A 61 3.67 -5.72 -8.53
CA GLY A 61 3.96 -4.29 -8.48
C GLY A 61 2.79 -3.44 -8.99
N MET A 62 2.18 -3.82 -10.10
CA MET A 62 1.01 -3.10 -10.64
C MET A 62 -0.21 -3.18 -9.72
N ILE A 63 -0.47 -4.33 -9.09
CA ILE A 63 -1.51 -4.44 -8.05
C ILE A 63 -1.22 -3.46 -6.90
N GLY A 64 0.05 -3.34 -6.47
CA GLY A 64 0.48 -2.36 -5.48
C GLY A 64 0.22 -0.91 -5.91
N ALA A 65 0.43 -0.58 -7.19
CA ALA A 65 0.16 0.76 -7.71
C ALA A 65 -1.34 1.14 -7.70
N TYR A 66 -2.22 0.17 -7.85
CA TYR A 66 -3.67 0.39 -7.93
C TYR A 66 -4.44 -0.02 -6.66
N HIS A 67 -3.76 -0.48 -5.59
CA HIS A 67 -4.42 -1.07 -4.42
C HIS A 67 -5.36 -0.09 -3.68
N GLU A 68 -5.06 1.22 -3.74
CA GLU A 68 -5.89 2.29 -3.16
C GLU A 68 -6.80 2.97 -4.21
N ALA A 69 -6.96 2.38 -5.41
CA ALA A 69 -7.76 3.00 -6.48
C ALA A 69 -9.19 3.32 -6.05
N SER A 70 -9.82 2.50 -5.21
CA SER A 70 -11.18 2.75 -4.69
C SER A 70 -11.30 4.04 -3.88
N GLU A 71 -10.21 4.50 -3.26
CA GLU A 71 -10.21 5.67 -2.40
C GLU A 71 -10.39 6.99 -3.15
N VAL A 72 -10.23 7.02 -4.47
CA VAL A 72 -10.61 8.21 -5.27
C VAL A 72 -12.11 8.51 -5.20
N ILE A 73 -12.92 7.52 -4.77
CA ILE A 73 -14.38 7.66 -4.55
C ILE A 73 -14.69 7.74 -3.06
N THR A 74 -14.07 6.88 -2.23
CA THR A 74 -14.41 6.76 -0.80
C THR A 74 -13.65 7.74 0.09
N GLY A 75 -12.50 8.26 -0.37
CA GLY A 75 -11.49 8.89 0.49
C GLY A 75 -10.74 7.87 1.34
N ASP A 76 -9.63 8.30 1.96
CA ASP A 76 -8.92 7.51 2.97
C ASP A 76 -9.74 7.49 4.27
N MET A 77 -10.14 6.30 4.70
CA MET A 77 -10.84 6.13 5.98
C MET A 77 -9.82 5.80 7.08
N PRO A 78 -9.72 6.63 8.12
CA PRO A 78 -8.82 6.37 9.23
C PRO A 78 -9.02 4.97 9.82
N THR A 79 -7.93 4.23 10.00
CA THR A 79 -7.92 2.85 10.51
C THR A 79 -8.77 2.63 11.76
N PRO A 80 -8.79 3.53 12.78
CA PRO A 80 -9.66 3.37 13.93
C PRO A 80 -11.16 3.35 13.61
N ILE A 81 -11.58 4.04 12.55
CA ILE A 81 -12.98 4.03 12.10
C ILE A 81 -13.27 2.79 11.28
N LYS A 82 -12.39 2.42 10.36
CA LYS A 82 -12.52 1.23 9.50
C LYS A 82 -12.69 -0.06 10.31
N PHE A 83 -12.07 -0.15 11.49
CA PHE A 83 -12.12 -1.33 12.38
C PHE A 83 -12.88 -1.09 13.67
N PHE A 84 -13.77 -0.07 13.72
CA PHE A 84 -14.55 0.27 14.93
C PHE A 84 -15.48 -0.87 15.37
N SER A 85 -16.12 -1.54 14.42
CA SER A 85 -16.94 -2.74 14.67
C SER A 85 -16.87 -3.69 13.46
N PRO A 86 -17.25 -4.99 13.63
CA PRO A 86 -17.37 -5.93 12.51
C PRO A 86 -18.33 -5.43 11.42
N GLU A 87 -19.46 -4.85 11.80
CA GLU A 87 -20.47 -4.32 10.89
C GLU A 87 -19.92 -3.16 10.06
N MET A 88 -19.18 -2.24 10.68
CA MET A 88 -18.55 -1.13 10.00
C MET A 88 -17.52 -1.62 8.99
N ARG A 89 -16.68 -2.58 9.38
CA ARG A 89 -15.67 -3.20 8.50
C ARG A 89 -16.33 -3.85 7.27
N ASP A 90 -17.43 -4.59 7.48
CA ASP A 90 -18.08 -5.33 6.40
C ASP A 90 -18.88 -4.37 5.48
N ALA A 91 -19.50 -3.33 6.05
CA ALA A 91 -20.13 -2.24 5.27
C ALA A 91 -19.08 -1.50 4.42
N TYR A 92 -17.91 -1.18 4.99
CA TYR A 92 -16.86 -0.50 4.25
C TYR A 92 -16.30 -1.34 3.09
N LYS A 93 -16.11 -2.66 3.29
CA LYS A 93 -15.73 -3.57 2.19
C LYS A 93 -16.73 -3.57 1.04
N SER A 94 -18.02 -3.49 1.35
CA SER A 94 -19.06 -3.39 0.32
C SER A 94 -18.95 -2.07 -0.45
N VAL A 95 -18.68 -0.97 0.23
CA VAL A 95 -18.45 0.34 -0.40
C VAL A 95 -17.20 0.31 -1.28
N GLU A 96 -16.08 -0.26 -0.79
CA GLU A 96 -14.85 -0.43 -1.58
C GLU A 96 -15.10 -1.27 -2.85
N SER A 97 -15.90 -2.33 -2.75
CA SER A 97 -16.26 -3.16 -3.90
C SER A 97 -17.05 -2.37 -4.96
N VAL A 98 -18.07 -1.63 -4.54
CA VAL A 98 -18.84 -0.76 -5.44
C VAL A 98 -17.96 0.33 -6.07
N ALA A 99 -17.05 0.89 -5.30
CA ALA A 99 -16.11 1.90 -5.80
C ALA A 99 -15.18 1.32 -6.88
N ARG A 100 -14.62 0.12 -6.69
CA ARG A 100 -13.80 -0.58 -7.71
C ARG A 100 -14.58 -0.81 -9.00
N GLU A 101 -15.79 -1.37 -8.90
CA GLU A 101 -16.65 -1.58 -10.07
C GLU A 101 -16.99 -0.26 -10.79
N THR A 102 -17.25 0.80 -10.03
CA THR A 102 -17.52 2.13 -10.58
C THR A 102 -16.33 2.63 -11.39
N ILE A 103 -15.11 2.50 -10.86
CA ILE A 103 -13.89 2.92 -11.55
C ILE A 103 -13.67 2.10 -12.82
N LEU A 104 -13.78 0.76 -12.72
CA LEU A 104 -13.63 -0.14 -13.87
C LEU A 104 -14.66 0.16 -14.97
N SER A 105 -15.89 0.54 -14.60
CA SER A 105 -16.93 0.91 -15.56
C SER A 105 -16.61 2.14 -16.39
N THR A 106 -15.65 2.96 -15.96
CA THR A 106 -15.21 4.17 -16.70
C THR A 106 -14.20 3.85 -17.81
N LEU A 107 -13.67 2.61 -17.86
CA LEU A 107 -12.81 2.15 -18.95
C LEU A 107 -13.62 1.77 -20.18
N PRO A 108 -13.05 1.90 -21.39
CA PRO A 108 -13.53 1.19 -22.56
C PRO A 108 -13.60 -0.31 -22.29
N GLU A 109 -14.63 -0.99 -22.84
CA GLU A 109 -14.91 -2.39 -22.52
C GLU A 109 -13.74 -3.32 -22.82
N GLU A 110 -13.01 -3.07 -23.90
CA GLU A 110 -11.88 -3.84 -24.35
C GLU A 110 -10.67 -3.83 -23.37
N PHE A 111 -10.60 -2.85 -22.45
CA PHE A 111 -9.52 -2.76 -21.47
C PHE A 111 -9.90 -3.28 -20.07
N ARG A 112 -11.21 -3.45 -19.80
CA ARG A 112 -11.70 -3.78 -18.45
C ARG A 112 -11.08 -5.05 -17.90
N GLY A 113 -10.92 -6.09 -18.73
CA GLY A 113 -10.40 -7.38 -18.28
C GLY A 113 -8.98 -7.29 -17.72
N GLU A 114 -8.11 -6.52 -18.36
CA GLU A 114 -6.73 -6.32 -17.88
C GLU A 114 -6.71 -5.58 -16.54
N TYR A 115 -7.46 -4.50 -16.42
CA TYR A 115 -7.53 -3.73 -15.18
C TYR A 115 -8.26 -4.44 -14.05
N ASP A 116 -9.26 -5.26 -14.38
CA ASP A 116 -9.96 -6.10 -13.40
C ASP A 116 -9.00 -7.09 -12.72
N GLY A 117 -8.12 -7.73 -13.49
CA GLY A 117 -7.08 -8.64 -12.98
C GLY A 117 -6.04 -7.98 -12.08
N ILE A 118 -5.95 -6.63 -12.10
CA ILE A 118 -5.08 -5.84 -11.23
C ILE A 118 -5.86 -5.31 -10.02
N ILE A 119 -7.02 -4.70 -10.24
CA ILE A 119 -7.82 -4.03 -9.19
C ILE A 119 -8.52 -5.06 -8.30
N ASN A 120 -8.96 -6.18 -8.85
CA ASN A 120 -9.57 -7.32 -8.17
C ASN A 120 -8.65 -8.54 -8.15
N ALA A 121 -7.37 -8.34 -7.83
CA ALA A 121 -6.35 -9.38 -7.77
C ALA A 121 -6.76 -10.58 -6.89
N THR A 122 -6.17 -11.74 -7.17
CA THR A 122 -6.40 -12.94 -6.36
C THR A 122 -5.96 -12.75 -4.90
N PRO A 123 -6.54 -13.47 -3.95
CA PRO A 123 -6.14 -13.38 -2.54
C PRO A 123 -4.64 -13.65 -2.31
N GLU A 124 -4.02 -14.53 -3.11
CA GLU A 124 -2.60 -14.87 -3.01
C GLU A 124 -1.72 -13.71 -3.47
N GLU A 125 -2.01 -13.13 -4.63
CA GLU A 125 -1.31 -11.94 -5.15
C GLU A 125 -1.48 -10.75 -4.21
N TYR A 126 -2.73 -10.50 -3.78
CA TYR A 126 -3.05 -9.40 -2.87
C TYR A 126 -2.43 -9.55 -1.48
N ARG A 127 -2.06 -10.76 -1.06
CA ARG A 127 -1.34 -11.01 0.18
C ARG A 127 0.00 -10.28 0.22
N LEU A 128 0.79 -10.36 -0.87
CA LEU A 128 2.08 -9.65 -0.96
C LEU A 128 1.89 -8.14 -0.95
N VAL A 129 0.85 -7.65 -1.62
CA VAL A 129 0.52 -6.22 -1.63
C VAL A 129 0.12 -5.73 -0.23
N LYS A 130 -0.66 -6.49 0.54
CA LYS A 130 -0.95 -6.17 1.96
C LYS A 130 0.30 -6.10 2.83
N TYR A 131 1.28 -6.97 2.56
CA TYR A 131 2.55 -6.90 3.26
C TYR A 131 3.32 -5.64 2.89
N ALA A 132 3.35 -5.31 1.61
CA ALA A 132 3.99 -4.12 1.09
C ALA A 132 3.34 -2.82 1.61
N ASP A 133 2.00 -2.73 1.59
CA ASP A 133 1.24 -1.62 2.18
C ASP A 133 1.62 -1.39 3.66
N LYS A 134 1.63 -2.47 4.45
CA LYS A 134 2.02 -2.39 5.85
C LYS A 134 3.50 -2.02 6.03
N LEU A 135 4.39 -2.50 5.17
CA LEU A 135 5.81 -2.11 5.15
C LEU A 135 5.98 -0.63 4.80
N THR A 136 5.24 -0.12 3.82
CA THR A 136 5.24 1.30 3.45
C THR A 136 4.78 2.17 4.62
N ALA A 137 3.72 1.78 5.31
CA ALA A 137 3.26 2.46 6.52
C ALA A 137 4.30 2.41 7.66
N TYR A 138 5.05 1.30 7.80
CA TYR A 138 6.14 1.18 8.76
C TYR A 138 7.31 2.09 8.41
N ILE A 139 7.71 2.14 7.15
CA ILE A 139 8.78 3.02 6.65
C ILE A 139 8.44 4.48 6.92
N LYS A 140 7.22 4.92 6.63
CA LYS A 140 6.75 6.27 7.02
C LYS A 140 6.97 6.54 8.51
N CYS A 141 6.65 5.57 9.38
CA CYS A 141 6.90 5.73 10.82
C CYS A 141 8.39 5.80 11.17
N VAL A 142 9.26 5.05 10.47
CA VAL A 142 10.72 5.08 10.65
C VAL A 142 11.25 6.47 10.28
N GLU A 143 10.90 6.99 9.12
CA GLU A 143 11.32 8.31 8.62
C GLU A 143 10.85 9.44 9.54
N GLU A 144 9.58 9.46 9.95
CA GLU A 144 9.04 10.44 10.90
C GLU A 144 9.79 10.40 12.24
N THR A 145 10.06 9.20 12.74
CA THR A 145 10.76 9.02 14.01
C THR A 145 12.22 9.44 13.92
N SER A 146 12.90 9.18 12.82
CA SER A 146 14.27 9.61 12.53
C SER A 146 14.37 11.14 12.48
N ASN A 147 13.34 11.78 11.96
CA ASN A 147 13.20 13.26 11.95
C ASN A 147 12.77 13.85 13.30
N GLY A 148 12.74 13.02 14.36
CA GLY A 148 12.42 13.47 15.73
C GLY A 148 10.94 13.52 16.06
N ASN A 149 10.04 13.10 15.16
CA ASN A 149 8.59 13.07 15.41
C ASN A 149 8.20 11.93 16.35
N SER A 150 8.03 12.24 17.64
CA SER A 150 7.70 11.25 18.66
C SER A 150 6.28 10.69 18.55
N GLU A 151 5.38 11.35 17.82
CA GLU A 151 3.98 10.90 17.64
C GLU A 151 3.91 9.56 16.92
N PHE A 152 4.84 9.27 16.01
CA PHE A 152 4.90 8.02 15.25
C PHE A 152 5.55 6.84 15.99
N LYS A 153 6.22 7.06 17.14
CA LYS A 153 6.93 6.00 17.87
C LYS A 153 6.05 4.82 18.28
N LYS A 154 4.81 5.10 18.72
CA LYS A 154 3.88 4.03 19.12
C LYS A 154 3.37 3.27 17.90
N ALA A 155 3.04 3.99 16.82
CA ALA A 155 2.60 3.39 15.56
C ALA A 155 3.71 2.48 14.98
N ALA A 156 4.95 2.95 14.92
CA ALA A 156 6.11 2.16 14.48
C ALA A 156 6.19 0.82 15.21
N LYS A 157 6.19 0.82 16.56
CA LYS A 157 6.26 -0.41 17.36
C LYS A 157 5.09 -1.36 17.12
N THR A 158 3.87 -0.82 16.95
CA THR A 158 2.68 -1.63 16.71
C THR A 158 2.74 -2.28 15.34
N ILE A 159 3.07 -1.50 14.31
CA ILE A 159 3.13 -1.98 12.92
C ILE A 159 4.26 -3.01 12.76
N GLU A 160 5.44 -2.78 13.35
CA GLU A 160 6.54 -3.75 13.34
C GLU A 160 6.13 -5.08 13.96
N LYS A 161 5.47 -5.05 15.12
CA LYS A 161 4.95 -6.26 15.77
C LYS A 161 3.95 -7.00 14.87
N GLU A 162 3.07 -6.28 14.19
CA GLU A 162 2.09 -6.87 13.26
C GLU A 162 2.80 -7.48 12.03
N LEU A 163 3.82 -6.81 11.47
CA LEU A 163 4.62 -7.33 10.38
C LEU A 163 5.32 -8.64 10.73
N ARG A 164 5.98 -8.69 11.91
CA ARG A 164 6.60 -9.93 12.43
C ARG A 164 5.58 -11.04 12.69
N ALA A 165 4.34 -10.67 13.07
CA ALA A 165 3.27 -11.64 13.31
C ALA A 165 2.76 -12.32 12.04
N TYR A 166 3.02 -11.79 10.85
CA TYR A 166 2.73 -12.46 9.57
C TYR A 166 3.52 -13.76 9.39
N LYS A 167 4.65 -13.92 10.09
CA LYS A 167 5.57 -15.09 9.97
C LYS A 167 5.95 -15.36 8.50
N SER A 168 6.12 -14.29 7.74
CA SER A 168 6.52 -14.34 6.34
C SER A 168 8.01 -14.13 6.22
N LYS A 169 8.71 -15.12 5.62
CA LYS A 169 10.16 -15.06 5.42
C LYS A 169 10.59 -13.88 4.55
N SER A 170 9.80 -13.53 3.56
CA SER A 170 10.07 -12.38 2.68
C SER A 170 9.93 -11.05 3.41
N VAL A 171 8.90 -10.91 4.26
CA VAL A 171 8.72 -9.73 5.11
C VAL A 171 9.86 -9.60 6.12
N ASP A 172 10.23 -10.69 6.81
CA ASP A 172 11.34 -10.68 7.76
C ASP A 172 12.66 -10.31 7.06
N TYR A 173 12.92 -10.90 5.88
CA TYR A 173 14.10 -10.55 5.09
C TYR A 173 14.09 -9.07 4.67
N PHE A 174 12.93 -8.53 4.26
CA PHE A 174 12.81 -7.13 3.87
C PHE A 174 13.06 -6.19 5.07
N LEU A 175 12.46 -6.50 6.23
CA LEU A 175 12.64 -5.72 7.46
C LEU A 175 14.11 -5.65 7.89
N ASP A 176 14.81 -6.79 7.82
CA ASP A 176 16.19 -6.87 8.32
C ASP A 176 17.22 -6.30 7.31
N THR A 177 16.90 -6.35 6.00
CA THR A 177 17.85 -5.99 4.94
C THR A 177 17.61 -4.58 4.39
N PHE A 178 16.36 -4.21 4.15
CA PHE A 178 16.02 -2.99 3.39
C PHE A 178 15.45 -1.85 4.22
N VAL A 179 14.92 -2.11 5.41
CA VAL A 179 14.34 -1.04 6.23
C VAL A 179 15.37 -0.17 6.93
N PRO A 180 16.51 -0.69 7.49
CA PRO A 180 17.44 0.15 8.23
C PRO A 180 17.96 1.39 7.48
N PRO A 181 18.22 1.34 6.16
CA PRO A 181 18.68 2.51 5.41
C PRO A 181 17.69 3.67 5.32
N PHE A 182 16.38 3.47 5.56
CA PHE A 182 15.40 4.57 5.57
C PHE A 182 15.59 5.57 6.71
N ALA A 183 16.43 5.25 7.68
CA ALA A 183 16.83 6.19 8.74
C ALA A 183 18.11 6.98 8.42
N LEU A 184 18.75 6.72 7.28
CA LEU A 184 20.00 7.34 6.88
C LEU A 184 19.78 8.68 6.17
N THR A 185 20.78 9.54 6.23
CA THR A 185 20.83 10.77 5.40
C THR A 185 21.22 10.43 3.97
N LEU A 186 20.98 11.34 3.03
CA LEU A 186 21.40 11.18 1.63
C LEU A 186 22.91 10.94 1.49
N ASP A 187 23.72 11.63 2.30
CA ASP A 187 25.18 11.47 2.27
C ASP A 187 25.63 10.09 2.77
N ASP A 188 24.88 9.49 3.70
CA ASP A 188 25.16 8.15 4.20
C ASP A 188 24.69 7.05 3.25
N LEU A 189 23.61 7.29 2.49
CA LEU A 189 23.16 6.38 1.42
C LEU A 189 24.12 6.34 0.23
N SER A 190 24.97 7.38 0.06
CA SER A 190 25.87 7.53 -1.09
C SER A 190 27.26 6.92 -0.85
N LYS A 191 27.51 6.35 0.33
CA LYS A 191 28.77 5.69 0.72
C LYS A 191 28.65 4.18 0.59
#